data_a7ee7898792895c60dfc9229c91eb4a3
#
_entry.id   a7ee7898792895c60dfc9229c91eb4a3
#
_cell.length_a   1.000
_cell.length_b   1.000
_cell.length_c   1.000
_cell.angle_alpha   90.00
_cell.angle_beta   90.00
_cell.angle_gamma   90.00
#
_symmetry.space_group_name_H-M   'P 1'
#
loop_
_entity.id
_entity.type
_entity.pdbx_description
1 polymer ?
#
loop_
_entity_poly.entity_id
_entity_poly.type
_entity_poly.pdbx_seq_one_letter_code
_entity_poly.pdbx_strand_id
1 'polypeptide(L)'
;MTWLETHEEALWARFPAFRILEAGLLSLNRPVTIVETGCLRTLNNVTGDGNSTYLWHDITMRTGGNVTSIDIDPQCAVHCRQEFYQKVTPVTMDSVEALANIDTPIDLLYLDSKDVDFDNDGAAAFHALIECLTAYQKINAGGFIAVDDNKNGRGKGRLIAEFADLHGWVCEHDGYVKIWRIT
;
A
#
# COMPACT_ATOMS: atom_id res chain seq x y z
N MET A 1 8.22 20.67 -6.21
CA MET A 1 8.24 19.37 -6.87
C MET A 1 8.09 18.32 -5.79
N THR A 2 7.08 17.49 -5.85
CA THR A 2 6.82 16.42 -4.88
C THR A 2 7.76 15.24 -5.15
N TRP A 3 7.88 14.32 -4.20
CA TRP A 3 8.63 13.08 -4.41
C TRP A 3 8.10 12.32 -5.64
N LEU A 4 6.78 12.25 -5.79
CA LEU A 4 6.10 11.57 -6.89
C LEU A 4 6.46 12.19 -8.26
N GLU A 5 6.42 13.53 -8.38
CA GLU A 5 6.79 14.23 -9.63
C GLU A 5 8.26 14.00 -10.02
N THR A 6 9.15 13.88 -9.02
CA THR A 6 10.58 13.64 -9.26
C THR A 6 10.88 12.24 -9.80
N HIS A 7 10.00 11.26 -9.53
CA HIS A 7 10.24 9.84 -9.80
C HIS A 7 9.27 9.23 -10.84
N GLU A 8 8.59 10.05 -11.63
CA GLU A 8 7.58 9.60 -12.61
C GLU A 8 8.09 8.49 -13.54
N GLU A 9 9.25 8.67 -14.18
CA GLU A 9 9.82 7.66 -15.08
C GLU A 9 10.19 6.37 -14.33
N ALA A 10 10.74 6.49 -13.13
CA ALA A 10 11.18 5.34 -12.34
C ALA A 10 10.01 4.50 -11.83
N LEU A 11 8.88 5.13 -11.53
CA LEU A 11 7.67 4.46 -11.05
C LEU A 11 6.88 3.76 -12.15
N TRP A 12 7.09 4.14 -13.40
CA TRP A 12 6.54 3.49 -14.58
C TRP A 12 5.04 3.16 -14.45
N ALA A 13 4.67 1.86 -14.40
CA ALA A 13 3.27 1.42 -14.33
C ALA A 13 2.57 1.74 -13.01
N ARG A 14 3.30 2.07 -11.94
CA ARG A 14 2.74 2.48 -10.64
C ARG A 14 2.33 3.94 -10.60
N PHE A 15 2.97 4.79 -11.42
CA PHE A 15 2.79 6.24 -11.35
C PHE A 15 1.33 6.72 -11.45
N PRO A 16 0.50 6.23 -12.41
CA PRO A 16 -0.90 6.68 -12.50
C PRO A 16 -1.71 6.40 -11.21
N ALA A 17 -1.51 5.21 -10.64
CA ALA A 17 -2.17 4.82 -9.40
C ALA A 17 -1.70 5.66 -8.21
N PHE A 18 -0.40 5.89 -8.09
CA PHE A 18 0.18 6.69 -7.02
C PHE A 18 -0.29 8.16 -7.06
N ARG A 19 -0.50 8.71 -8.26
CA ARG A 19 -1.12 10.04 -8.41
C ARG A 19 -2.56 10.10 -7.88
N ILE A 20 -3.36 9.06 -8.12
CA ILE A 20 -4.73 8.97 -7.62
C ILE A 20 -4.72 8.91 -6.09
N LEU A 21 -3.87 8.06 -5.51
CA LEU A 21 -3.75 7.92 -4.06
C LEU A 21 -3.24 9.20 -3.41
N GLU A 22 -2.20 9.84 -3.95
CA GLU A 22 -1.69 11.12 -3.43
C GLU A 22 -2.79 12.17 -3.44
N ALA A 23 -3.47 12.39 -4.57
CA ALA A 23 -4.54 13.37 -4.69
C ALA A 23 -5.71 13.08 -3.73
N GLY A 24 -6.11 11.81 -3.63
CA GLY A 24 -7.17 11.37 -2.73
C GLY A 24 -6.84 11.60 -1.26
N LEU A 25 -5.65 11.20 -0.81
CA LEU A 25 -5.22 11.38 0.58
C LEU A 25 -5.05 12.86 0.95
N LEU A 26 -4.48 13.67 0.07
CA LEU A 26 -4.34 15.11 0.30
C LEU A 26 -5.70 15.83 0.35
N SER A 27 -6.69 15.37 -0.41
CA SER A 27 -8.04 15.94 -0.41
C SER A 27 -8.77 15.83 0.92
N LEU A 28 -8.33 14.89 1.80
CA LEU A 28 -8.92 14.74 3.14
C LEU A 28 -8.65 15.94 4.05
N ASN A 29 -7.65 16.77 3.75
CA ASN A 29 -7.31 17.99 4.50
C ASN A 29 -7.15 17.76 6.02
N ARG A 30 -6.61 16.63 6.41
CA ARG A 30 -6.31 16.22 7.80
C ARG A 30 -5.15 15.25 7.83
N PRO A 31 -4.56 14.99 9.01
CA PRO A 31 -3.59 13.91 9.15
C PRO A 31 -4.15 12.57 8.66
N VAL A 32 -3.37 11.85 7.85
CA VAL A 32 -3.76 10.55 7.28
C VAL A 32 -3.02 9.40 7.95
N THR A 33 -3.70 8.28 8.10
CA THR A 33 -3.12 7.03 8.60
C THR A 33 -2.95 6.07 7.42
N ILE A 34 -1.71 5.71 7.12
CA ILE A 34 -1.35 4.79 6.04
C ILE A 34 -0.79 3.51 6.67
N VAL A 35 -1.25 2.37 6.19
CA VAL A 35 -0.70 1.06 6.52
C VAL A 35 -0.26 0.39 5.23
N GLU A 36 0.99 -0.04 5.17
CA GLU A 36 1.49 -0.85 4.07
C GLU A 36 2.00 -2.21 4.57
N THR A 37 1.79 -3.24 3.76
CA THR A 37 2.42 -4.55 3.90
C THR A 37 3.41 -4.75 2.77
N GLY A 38 4.62 -5.24 3.10
CA GLY A 38 5.80 -5.10 2.26
C GLY A 38 6.47 -3.74 2.50
N CYS A 39 7.72 -3.76 2.88
CA CYS A 39 8.45 -2.58 3.34
C CYS A 39 9.68 -2.37 2.44
N LEU A 40 10.45 -1.33 2.70
CA LEU A 40 11.66 -0.95 1.97
C LEU A 40 12.73 -2.06 2.02
N ARG A 41 12.83 -2.88 0.96
CA ARG A 41 13.83 -3.96 0.87
C ARG A 41 15.23 -3.43 0.56
N THR A 42 15.32 -2.47 -0.35
CA THR A 42 16.60 -1.94 -0.83
C THR A 42 16.59 -0.42 -0.80
N LEU A 43 17.59 0.16 -0.15
CA LEU A 43 17.77 1.61 -0.08
C LEU A 43 18.03 2.21 -1.47
N ASN A 44 17.45 3.37 -1.73
CA ASN A 44 17.63 4.15 -2.97
C ASN A 44 17.25 3.38 -4.27
N ASN A 45 16.48 2.32 -4.17
CA ASN A 45 15.99 1.57 -5.34
C ASN A 45 14.61 2.05 -5.76
N VAL A 46 14.53 3.20 -6.43
CA VAL A 46 13.24 3.79 -6.86
C VAL A 46 12.55 2.96 -7.95
N THR A 47 13.30 2.24 -8.77
CA THR A 47 12.75 1.44 -9.90
C THR A 47 12.31 0.03 -9.50
N GLY A 48 12.64 -0.41 -8.30
CA GLY A 48 12.43 -1.78 -7.85
C GLY A 48 11.54 -1.91 -6.63
N ASP A 49 12.04 -2.62 -5.66
CA ASP A 49 11.33 -2.99 -4.45
C ASP A 49 11.19 -1.84 -3.44
N GLY A 50 10.06 -1.70 -2.81
CA GLY A 50 9.87 -0.90 -1.60
C GLY A 50 9.82 0.61 -1.77
N ASN A 51 9.55 1.10 -2.95
CA ASN A 51 9.49 2.55 -3.20
C ASN A 51 8.23 3.22 -2.64
N SER A 52 7.15 2.48 -2.43
CA SER A 52 5.90 2.98 -1.86
C SER A 52 6.11 3.69 -0.53
N THR A 53 6.97 3.17 0.35
CA THR A 53 7.27 3.78 1.65
C THR A 53 7.78 5.22 1.54
N TYR A 54 8.58 5.56 0.53
CA TYR A 54 9.02 6.95 0.29
C TYR A 54 7.86 7.87 -0.06
N LEU A 55 6.93 7.41 -0.91
CA LEU A 55 5.74 8.17 -1.25
C LEU A 55 4.85 8.39 -0.03
N TRP A 56 4.61 7.33 0.75
CA TRP A 56 3.79 7.44 1.95
C TRP A 56 4.41 8.36 3.00
N HIS A 57 5.74 8.33 3.13
CA HIS A 57 6.46 9.29 3.97
C HIS A 57 6.25 10.73 3.47
N ASP A 58 6.43 11.02 2.18
CA ASP A 58 6.21 12.37 1.61
C ASP A 58 4.78 12.86 1.88
N ILE A 59 3.76 12.03 1.63
CA ILE A 59 2.38 12.37 1.90
C ILE A 59 2.13 12.67 3.39
N THR A 60 2.66 11.84 4.29
CA THR A 60 2.47 12.03 5.73
C THR A 60 3.24 13.22 6.29
N MET A 61 4.36 13.60 5.70
CA MET A 61 5.05 14.86 6.01
C MET A 61 4.20 16.08 5.66
N ARG A 62 3.46 16.02 4.55
CA ARG A 62 2.59 17.11 4.07
C ARG A 62 1.25 17.17 4.80
N THR A 63 0.68 16.06 5.21
CA THR A 63 -0.60 15.97 5.91
C THR A 63 -0.50 16.01 7.43
N GLY A 64 0.69 15.77 7.99
CA GLY A 64 0.89 15.58 9.43
C GLY A 64 0.57 14.17 9.94
N GLY A 65 0.24 13.22 9.05
CA GLY A 65 -0.13 11.85 9.35
C GLY A 65 1.02 10.92 9.74
N ASN A 66 0.82 9.62 9.58
CA ASN A 66 1.81 8.57 9.88
C ASN A 66 1.63 7.35 8.98
N VAL A 67 2.71 6.58 8.83
CA VAL A 67 2.78 5.30 8.13
C VAL A 67 3.12 4.20 9.13
N THR A 68 2.39 3.09 9.07
CA THR A 68 2.84 1.81 9.64
C THR A 68 3.28 0.92 8.48
N SER A 69 4.56 0.55 8.45
CA SER A 69 5.17 -0.23 7.38
C SER A 69 5.56 -1.60 7.92
N ILE A 70 4.93 -2.66 7.40
CA ILE A 70 4.97 -4.02 7.95
C ILE A 70 5.76 -4.93 7.02
N ASP A 71 6.75 -5.65 7.56
CA ASP A 71 7.46 -6.68 6.83
C ASP A 71 7.89 -7.81 7.79
N ILE A 72 7.99 -9.02 7.26
CA ILE A 72 8.49 -10.16 8.04
C ILE A 72 10.02 -10.15 8.15
N ASP A 73 10.71 -9.49 7.21
CA ASP A 73 12.16 -9.35 7.22
C ASP A 73 12.60 -8.20 8.14
N PRO A 74 13.33 -8.49 9.23
CA PRO A 74 13.81 -7.44 10.12
C PRO A 74 14.76 -6.43 9.44
N GLN A 75 15.40 -6.79 8.32
CA GLN A 75 16.28 -5.89 7.59
C GLN A 75 15.49 -4.73 6.96
N CYS A 76 14.27 -4.97 6.50
CA CYS A 76 13.38 -3.92 6.00
C CYS A 76 13.10 -2.86 7.08
N ALA A 77 12.84 -3.28 8.32
CA ALA A 77 12.67 -2.37 9.44
C ALA A 77 13.94 -1.56 9.77
N VAL A 78 15.13 -2.16 9.58
CA VAL A 78 16.41 -1.43 9.73
C VAL A 78 16.52 -0.36 8.65
N HIS A 79 16.25 -0.68 7.39
CA HIS A 79 16.25 0.27 6.28
C HIS A 79 15.29 1.44 6.53
N CYS A 80 14.05 1.15 6.93
CA CYS A 80 13.09 2.21 7.26
C CYS A 80 13.59 3.15 8.36
N ARG A 81 14.21 2.63 9.42
CA ARG A 81 14.77 3.49 10.49
C ARG A 81 15.97 4.32 10.04
N GLN A 82 16.72 3.86 9.05
CA GLN A 82 17.84 4.60 8.47
C GLN A 82 17.36 5.75 7.57
N GLU A 83 16.32 5.50 6.76
CA GLU A 83 15.81 6.47 5.79
C GLU A 83 14.82 7.47 6.42
N PHE A 84 13.97 7.00 7.33
CA PHE A 84 12.86 7.81 7.85
C PHE A 84 13.02 8.06 9.36
N TYR A 85 13.44 9.26 9.70
CA TYR A 85 13.59 9.68 11.10
C TYR A 85 12.24 9.79 11.82
N GLN A 86 11.16 10.10 11.10
CA GLN A 86 9.82 10.30 11.66
C GLN A 86 8.74 9.89 10.64
N LYS A 87 7.50 9.77 11.11
CA LYS A 87 6.30 9.46 10.32
C LYS A 87 6.19 8.02 9.84
N VAL A 88 7.26 7.26 9.77
CA VAL A 88 7.22 5.83 9.41
C VAL A 88 7.57 5.00 10.64
N THR A 89 6.65 4.12 11.02
CA THR A 89 6.81 3.14 12.09
C THR A 89 6.96 1.75 11.47
N PRO A 90 8.19 1.21 11.37
CA PRO A 90 8.38 -0.14 10.85
C PRO A 90 8.01 -1.19 11.90
N VAL A 91 7.28 -2.22 11.45
CA VAL A 91 6.85 -3.36 12.26
C VAL A 91 7.43 -4.64 11.63
N THR A 92 8.19 -5.41 12.41
CA THR A 92 8.69 -6.73 11.97
C THR A 92 7.76 -7.81 12.50
N MET A 93 6.85 -8.29 11.63
CA MET A 93 5.82 -9.27 11.97
C MET A 93 5.22 -9.85 10.69
N ASP A 94 4.58 -11.02 10.78
CA ASP A 94 3.68 -11.48 9.73
C ASP A 94 2.60 -10.43 9.46
N SER A 95 2.33 -10.13 8.19
CA SER A 95 1.45 -9.02 7.81
C SER A 95 0.00 -9.21 8.28
N VAL A 96 -0.51 -10.43 8.24
CA VAL A 96 -1.88 -10.74 8.70
C VAL A 96 -1.99 -10.56 10.21
N GLU A 97 -0.99 -11.04 10.97
CA GLU A 97 -0.92 -10.87 12.42
C GLU A 97 -0.80 -9.37 12.79
N ALA A 98 0.06 -8.64 12.10
CA ALA A 98 0.23 -7.21 12.33
C ALA A 98 -1.07 -6.43 12.04
N LEU A 99 -1.71 -6.70 10.90
CA LEU A 99 -2.98 -6.08 10.53
C LEU A 99 -4.10 -6.39 11.53
N ALA A 100 -4.15 -7.59 12.09
CA ALA A 100 -5.12 -7.95 13.13
C ALA A 100 -4.96 -7.07 14.38
N ASN A 101 -3.72 -6.68 14.71
CA ASN A 101 -3.38 -5.89 15.90
C ASN A 101 -3.48 -4.36 15.70
N ILE A 102 -3.81 -3.88 14.50
CA ILE A 102 -4.05 -2.45 14.27
C ILE A 102 -5.42 -2.07 14.81
N ASP A 103 -5.48 -1.14 15.75
CA ASP A 103 -6.72 -0.63 16.34
C ASP A 103 -7.11 0.77 15.83
N THR A 104 -6.24 1.42 15.07
CA THR A 104 -6.49 2.78 14.55
C THR A 104 -7.20 2.73 13.19
N PRO A 105 -8.14 3.67 12.93
CA PRO A 105 -8.75 3.80 11.61
C PRO A 105 -7.70 4.09 10.52
N ILE A 106 -7.85 3.48 9.35
CA ILE A 106 -6.91 3.51 8.23
C ILE A 106 -7.50 4.35 7.10
N ASP A 107 -6.71 5.23 6.48
CA ASP A 107 -7.10 5.99 5.28
C ASP A 107 -6.61 5.34 3.99
N LEU A 108 -5.45 4.67 4.05
CA LEU A 108 -4.93 3.84 2.97
C LEU A 108 -4.36 2.54 3.52
N LEU A 109 -4.86 1.43 3.01
CA LEU A 109 -4.23 0.11 3.13
C LEU A 109 -3.57 -0.23 1.80
N TYR A 110 -2.23 -0.31 1.79
CA TYR A 110 -1.43 -0.68 0.62
C TYR A 110 -0.86 -2.08 0.81
N LEU A 111 -1.21 -3.01 -0.10
CA LEU A 111 -0.86 -4.43 0.00
C LEU A 111 0.20 -4.81 -1.03
N ASP A 112 1.41 -5.13 -0.53
CA ASP A 112 2.57 -5.51 -1.36
C ASP A 112 3.51 -6.51 -0.67
N SER A 113 3.03 -7.32 0.29
CA SER A 113 3.87 -8.15 1.16
C SER A 113 4.48 -9.37 0.49
N LYS A 114 3.73 -10.06 -0.38
CA LYS A 114 4.13 -11.34 -0.96
C LYS A 114 4.47 -11.20 -2.44
N ASP A 115 5.66 -11.69 -2.84
CA ASP A 115 6.06 -11.69 -4.25
C ASP A 115 5.08 -12.49 -5.11
N VAL A 116 4.84 -11.98 -6.34
CA VAL A 116 3.94 -12.60 -7.30
C VAL A 116 4.71 -13.33 -8.40
N ASP A 117 4.29 -14.56 -8.68
CA ASP A 117 4.58 -15.25 -9.93
C ASP A 117 3.32 -15.15 -10.80
N PHE A 118 3.38 -14.36 -11.87
CA PHE A 118 2.21 -14.14 -12.74
C PHE A 118 1.73 -15.40 -13.47
N ASP A 119 2.55 -16.43 -13.60
CA ASP A 119 2.12 -17.72 -14.15
C ASP A 119 1.40 -18.58 -13.11
N ASN A 120 1.67 -18.34 -11.81
CA ASN A 120 1.07 -19.03 -10.68
C ASN A 120 0.75 -18.07 -9.52
N ASP A 121 -0.11 -17.09 -9.77
CA ASP A 121 -0.43 -16.00 -8.84
C ASP A 121 -1.29 -16.39 -7.62
N GLY A 122 -1.82 -17.62 -7.60
CA GLY A 122 -2.83 -18.04 -6.61
C GLY A 122 -2.41 -17.80 -5.16
N ALA A 123 -1.16 -18.10 -4.81
CA ALA A 123 -0.68 -17.94 -3.43
C ALA A 123 -0.56 -16.45 -3.03
N ALA A 124 -0.11 -15.59 -3.94
CA ALA A 124 0.00 -14.16 -3.68
C ALA A 124 -1.39 -13.50 -3.62
N ALA A 125 -2.29 -13.85 -4.55
CA ALA A 125 -3.66 -13.34 -4.56
C ALA A 125 -4.44 -13.77 -3.30
N PHE A 126 -4.28 -15.01 -2.85
CA PHE A 126 -4.92 -15.50 -1.63
C PHE A 126 -4.39 -14.81 -0.37
N HIS A 127 -3.08 -14.59 -0.30
CA HIS A 127 -2.46 -13.88 0.82
C HIS A 127 -2.97 -12.42 0.90
N ALA A 128 -2.96 -11.70 -0.22
CA ALA A 128 -3.48 -10.33 -0.27
C ALA A 128 -4.98 -10.26 0.10
N LEU A 129 -5.79 -11.26 -0.30
CA LEU A 129 -7.17 -11.35 0.14
C LEU A 129 -7.28 -11.52 1.66
N ILE A 130 -6.46 -12.36 2.29
CA ILE A 130 -6.47 -12.54 3.75
C ILE A 130 -6.10 -11.22 4.44
N GLU A 131 -5.07 -10.52 3.98
CA GLU A 131 -4.69 -9.21 4.51
C GLU A 131 -5.86 -8.22 4.39
N CYS A 132 -6.49 -8.16 3.22
CA CYS A 132 -7.66 -7.31 2.97
C CYS A 132 -8.80 -7.64 3.95
N LEU A 133 -9.19 -8.92 4.08
CA LEU A 133 -10.25 -9.37 4.97
C LEU A 133 -9.96 -9.07 6.45
N THR A 134 -8.69 -9.08 6.83
CA THR A 134 -8.27 -8.78 8.22
C THR A 134 -8.42 -7.29 8.55
N ALA A 135 -8.27 -6.40 7.56
CA ALA A 135 -8.16 -4.96 7.84
C ALA A 135 -9.27 -4.09 7.22
N TYR A 136 -10.07 -4.56 6.25
CA TYR A 136 -10.99 -3.69 5.51
C TYR A 136 -12.01 -2.96 6.39
N GLN A 137 -12.49 -3.59 7.47
CA GLN A 137 -13.42 -2.96 8.41
C GLN A 137 -12.81 -1.83 9.24
N LYS A 138 -11.48 -1.71 9.24
CA LYS A 138 -10.73 -0.64 9.92
C LYS A 138 -10.52 0.57 9.02
N ILE A 139 -10.90 0.47 7.74
CA ILE A 139 -10.70 1.55 6.77
C ILE A 139 -11.84 2.56 6.91
N ASN A 140 -11.47 3.83 6.98
CA ASN A 140 -12.43 4.93 7.03
C ASN A 140 -13.30 4.95 5.77
N ALA A 141 -14.57 5.35 5.89
CA ALA A 141 -15.40 5.65 4.74
C ALA A 141 -14.71 6.70 3.85
N GLY A 142 -14.64 6.44 2.55
CA GLY A 142 -13.87 7.24 1.60
C GLY A 142 -12.36 6.94 1.58
N GLY A 143 -11.87 6.04 2.42
CA GLY A 143 -10.49 5.53 2.40
C GLY A 143 -10.24 4.56 1.26
N PHE A 144 -9.00 4.10 1.13
CA PHE A 144 -8.54 3.31 0.00
C PHE A 144 -7.97 1.97 0.41
N ILE A 145 -8.20 0.96 -0.43
CA ILE A 145 -7.38 -0.24 -0.52
C ILE A 145 -6.66 -0.20 -1.86
N ALA A 146 -5.34 -0.36 -1.84
CA ALA A 146 -4.52 -0.44 -3.04
C ALA A 146 -3.66 -1.70 -2.98
N VAL A 147 -3.52 -2.37 -4.13
CA VAL A 147 -2.82 -3.66 -4.25
C VAL A 147 -1.85 -3.61 -5.40
N ASP A 148 -0.58 -3.85 -5.13
CA ASP A 148 0.48 -3.86 -6.14
C ASP A 148 0.49 -5.16 -6.97
N ASP A 149 1.31 -5.19 -8.00
CA ASP A 149 1.61 -6.36 -8.83
C ASP A 149 0.38 -7.02 -9.49
N ASN A 150 -0.30 -6.25 -10.35
CA ASN A 150 -1.39 -6.77 -11.17
C ASN A 150 -1.08 -6.62 -12.66
N LYS A 151 -1.40 -7.64 -13.46
CA LYS A 151 -1.18 -7.63 -14.90
C LYS A 151 -2.16 -8.56 -15.62
N ASN A 152 -2.90 -8.05 -16.59
CA ASN A 152 -3.78 -8.84 -17.47
C ASN A 152 -4.78 -9.75 -16.70
N GLY A 153 -5.40 -9.22 -15.65
CA GLY A 153 -6.37 -9.96 -14.81
C GLY A 153 -5.74 -10.96 -13.83
N ARG A 154 -4.42 -10.99 -13.74
CA ARG A 154 -3.65 -11.80 -12.78
C ARG A 154 -2.99 -10.91 -11.73
N GLY A 155 -2.46 -11.51 -10.68
CA GLY A 155 -1.73 -10.84 -9.63
C GLY A 155 -2.46 -10.77 -8.29
N LYS A 156 -1.89 -10.02 -7.37
CA LYS A 156 -2.32 -9.97 -5.96
C LYS A 156 -3.77 -9.51 -5.79
N GLY A 157 -4.23 -8.55 -6.61
CA GLY A 157 -5.57 -7.95 -6.48
C GLY A 157 -6.71 -8.78 -7.10
N ARG A 158 -6.45 -9.92 -7.73
CA ARG A 158 -7.46 -10.68 -8.48
C ARG A 158 -8.63 -11.13 -7.60
N LEU A 159 -8.37 -11.71 -6.44
CA LEU A 159 -9.42 -12.18 -5.53
C LEU A 159 -10.07 -11.03 -4.75
N ILE A 160 -9.35 -9.95 -4.51
CA ILE A 160 -9.90 -8.74 -3.87
C ILE A 160 -10.90 -8.07 -4.80
N ALA A 161 -10.70 -8.09 -6.13
CA ALA A 161 -11.66 -7.53 -7.08
C ALA A 161 -13.04 -8.16 -6.95
N GLU A 162 -13.13 -9.50 -6.85
CA GLU A 162 -14.39 -10.21 -6.63
C GLU A 162 -15.05 -9.82 -5.30
N PHE A 163 -14.24 -9.68 -4.24
CA PHE A 163 -14.74 -9.23 -2.94
C PHE A 163 -15.22 -7.77 -2.96
N ALA A 164 -14.50 -6.89 -3.65
CA ALA A 164 -14.84 -5.49 -3.80
C ALA A 164 -16.18 -5.30 -4.53
N ASP A 165 -16.40 -6.06 -5.60
CA ASP A 165 -17.67 -6.05 -6.36
C ASP A 165 -18.86 -6.47 -5.48
N LEU A 166 -18.69 -7.49 -4.65
CA LEU A 166 -19.72 -7.94 -3.70
C LEU A 166 -20.05 -6.91 -2.63
N HIS A 167 -19.09 -6.04 -2.27
CA HIS A 167 -19.26 -5.00 -1.25
C HIS A 167 -19.60 -3.63 -1.84
N GLY A 168 -19.71 -3.51 -3.16
CA GLY A 168 -20.05 -2.27 -3.84
C GLY A 168 -18.93 -1.21 -3.73
N TRP A 169 -17.66 -1.60 -3.57
CA TRP A 169 -16.54 -0.67 -3.56
C TRP A 169 -16.32 -0.07 -4.95
N VAL A 170 -15.92 1.19 -4.99
CA VAL A 170 -15.66 1.88 -6.25
C VAL A 170 -14.24 1.58 -6.72
N CYS A 171 -14.10 0.94 -7.89
CA CYS A 171 -12.80 0.78 -8.54
C CYS A 171 -12.33 2.14 -9.09
N GLU A 172 -11.34 2.75 -8.47
CA GLU A 172 -10.75 4.04 -8.89
C GLU A 172 -9.66 3.84 -9.96
N HIS A 173 -8.98 2.69 -9.93
CA HIS A 173 -7.94 2.35 -10.90
C HIS A 173 -7.79 0.85 -11.05
N ASP A 174 -7.77 0.38 -12.30
CA ASP A 174 -7.50 -1.02 -12.67
C ASP A 174 -6.24 -1.12 -13.53
N GLY A 175 -5.09 -1.03 -12.88
CA GLY A 175 -3.76 -1.06 -13.51
C GLY A 175 -2.80 -2.00 -12.80
N TYR A 176 -1.51 -1.71 -12.91
CA TYR A 176 -0.45 -2.46 -12.22
C TYR A 176 -0.63 -2.39 -10.69
N VAL A 177 -1.03 -1.24 -10.17
CA VAL A 177 -1.61 -1.10 -8.84
C VAL A 177 -3.12 -0.95 -9.00
N LYS A 178 -3.91 -1.83 -8.39
CA LYS A 178 -5.37 -1.71 -8.35
C LYS A 178 -5.78 -0.88 -7.13
N ILE A 179 -6.80 -0.03 -7.30
CA ILE A 179 -7.29 0.85 -6.23
C ILE A 179 -8.79 0.74 -6.12
N TRP A 180 -9.27 0.53 -4.90
CA TRP A 180 -10.69 0.63 -4.55
C TRP A 180 -10.89 1.69 -3.47
N ARG A 181 -11.98 2.44 -3.61
CA ARG A 181 -12.47 3.35 -2.58
C ARG A 181 -13.56 2.67 -1.78
N ILE A 182 -13.44 2.71 -0.47
CA ILE A 182 -14.44 2.17 0.46
C ILE A 182 -15.59 3.16 0.58
N THR A 183 -16.81 2.69 0.40
CA THR A 183 -18.04 3.49 0.46
C THR A 183 -18.69 3.45 1.84
#